data_2798e537cef6a9343385b74e6b9071db
#
_entry.id   2798e537cef6a9343385b74e6b9071db
#
_cell.length_a   1.000
_cell.length_b   1.000
_cell.length_c   1.000
_cell.angle_alpha   90.00
_cell.angle_beta   90.00
_cell.angle_gamma   90.00
#
_symmetry.space_group_name_H-M   'P 1'
#
loop_
_entity.id
_entity.type
_entity.pdbx_description
1 polymer ?
#
loop_
_entity_poly.entity_id
_entity_poly.type
_entity_poly.pdbx_seq_one_letter_code
_entity_poly.pdbx_strand_id
1 'polypeptide(L)'
;DKLNDNSKISLLLAVDEEGGIVTRISSNPNLASERFKSPRELYKEGGFDLIRDDTIKKNEILEGLHLNINLAPVLDISNDPKDYIYSRSIGLSPELTGVFAQTVIDASKNSKISYVMKHYPGYGKNSDTHKSRSLDTRSMEEIESDLIPFSKGIQSGGEAIMISHNIVEALDSDNPASISISNHNYLRNTLGFRGMVITDALNMGATEGIENMGIKSLVSGNDILVTKNYKEDINNILEGVSKGQVSSKYIRALAIKVIEWKISKELI
;
A
#
# COMPACT_ATOMS: atom_id res chain seq x y z
N ASP A 1 12.42 -20.06 -9.86
CA ASP A 1 12.64 -19.15 -8.74
C ASP A 1 14.03 -18.55 -8.59
N LYS A 2 14.64 -18.15 -9.72
CA LYS A 2 16.02 -17.64 -9.75
C LYS A 2 16.30 -16.49 -8.75
N LEU A 3 15.29 -15.73 -8.35
CA LEU A 3 15.44 -14.64 -7.36
C LEU A 3 15.60 -15.21 -5.95
N ASN A 4 14.75 -16.16 -5.57
CA ASN A 4 14.82 -16.80 -4.26
C ASN A 4 16.01 -17.75 -4.13
N ASP A 5 16.37 -18.46 -5.20
CA ASP A 5 17.53 -19.40 -5.22
C ASP A 5 18.87 -18.72 -4.90
N ASN A 6 18.99 -17.42 -5.17
CA ASN A 6 20.17 -16.62 -4.86
C ASN A 6 20.07 -15.84 -3.53
N SER A 7 18.96 -15.97 -2.80
CA SER A 7 18.74 -15.26 -1.53
C SER A 7 18.90 -16.23 -0.35
N LYS A 8 19.60 -15.78 0.70
CA LYS A 8 19.72 -16.55 1.96
C LYS A 8 18.40 -16.63 2.74
N ILE A 9 17.51 -15.69 2.50
CA ILE A 9 16.18 -15.59 3.11
C ILE A 9 15.20 -15.27 1.98
N SER A 10 14.08 -15.99 1.89
CA SER A 10 13.07 -15.79 0.86
C SER A 10 12.65 -14.31 0.75
N LEU A 11 12.52 -13.85 -0.48
CA LEU A 11 12.13 -12.46 -0.76
C LEU A 11 10.63 -12.25 -0.58
N LEU A 12 10.24 -11.02 -0.25
CA LEU A 12 8.88 -10.55 -0.44
C LEU A 12 8.73 -10.11 -1.89
N LEU A 13 7.90 -10.84 -2.65
CA LEU A 13 7.66 -10.61 -4.07
C LEU A 13 6.27 -9.98 -4.24
N ALA A 14 6.25 -8.71 -4.61
CA ALA A 14 5.04 -7.90 -4.71
C ALA A 14 4.63 -7.62 -6.15
N VAL A 15 3.33 -7.48 -6.37
CA VAL A 15 2.76 -7.10 -7.67
C VAL A 15 1.56 -6.19 -7.49
N ASP A 16 1.32 -5.30 -8.47
CA ASP A 16 0.06 -4.56 -8.61
C ASP A 16 -0.92 -5.39 -9.45
N GLU A 17 -1.77 -6.18 -8.83
CA GLU A 17 -2.86 -6.90 -9.48
C GLU A 17 -4.20 -6.40 -8.91
N GLU A 18 -4.49 -5.10 -9.15
CA GLU A 18 -5.71 -4.45 -8.68
C GLU A 18 -6.95 -4.95 -9.42
N GLY A 19 -6.77 -5.25 -10.69
CA GLY A 19 -7.83 -5.44 -11.68
C GLY A 19 -8.05 -4.20 -12.55
N GLY A 20 -8.86 -4.32 -13.62
CA GLY A 20 -9.12 -3.24 -14.55
C GLY A 20 -7.87 -2.75 -15.28
N ILE A 21 -7.55 -1.47 -15.15
CA ILE A 21 -6.41 -0.86 -15.85
C ILE A 21 -5.05 -1.17 -15.22
N VAL A 22 -5.03 -1.60 -13.95
CA VAL A 22 -3.79 -1.93 -13.22
C VAL A 22 -3.72 -3.43 -12.98
N THR A 23 -3.13 -4.12 -13.94
CA THR A 23 -2.86 -5.55 -13.93
C THR A 23 -1.46 -5.80 -14.47
N ARG A 24 -0.72 -6.72 -13.87
CA ARG A 24 0.63 -7.12 -14.32
C ARG A 24 0.67 -8.58 -14.70
N ILE A 25 -0.04 -9.42 -13.97
CA ILE A 25 -0.11 -10.87 -14.19
C ILE A 25 -1.21 -11.19 -15.20
N SER A 26 -2.43 -10.77 -14.93
CA SER A 26 -3.58 -11.13 -15.78
C SER A 26 -3.63 -10.40 -17.14
N SER A 27 -2.80 -9.38 -17.33
CA SER A 27 -2.57 -8.77 -18.65
C SER A 27 -1.73 -9.66 -19.60
N ASN A 28 -1.06 -10.69 -19.05
CA ASN A 28 -0.26 -11.64 -19.82
C ASN A 28 -1.03 -12.95 -20.01
N PRO A 29 -1.45 -13.31 -21.25
CA PRO A 29 -2.25 -14.53 -21.50
C PRO A 29 -1.50 -15.83 -21.21
N ASN A 30 -0.17 -15.81 -21.04
CA ASN A 30 0.61 -16.96 -20.62
C ASN A 30 0.56 -17.22 -19.11
N LEU A 31 0.11 -16.23 -18.31
CA LEU A 31 0.06 -16.30 -16.85
C LEU A 31 -1.36 -16.41 -16.31
N ALA A 32 -2.34 -15.88 -17.03
CA ALA A 32 -3.75 -15.98 -16.66
C ALA A 32 -4.62 -16.12 -17.92
N SER A 33 -5.68 -16.90 -17.84
CA SER A 33 -6.62 -17.15 -18.94
C SER A 33 -7.46 -15.93 -19.34
N GLU A 34 -7.64 -15.00 -18.38
CA GLU A 34 -8.42 -13.78 -18.58
C GLU A 34 -7.88 -12.65 -17.69
N ARG A 35 -8.10 -11.41 -18.12
CA ARG A 35 -7.73 -10.23 -17.33
C ARG A 35 -8.74 -10.00 -16.23
N PHE A 36 -8.26 -9.77 -15.01
CA PHE A 36 -9.11 -9.42 -13.89
C PHE A 36 -9.84 -8.09 -14.11
N LYS A 37 -11.13 -8.08 -13.86
CA LYS A 37 -11.98 -6.88 -13.94
C LYS A 37 -11.64 -5.91 -12.80
N SER A 38 -11.97 -4.64 -13.00
CA SER A 38 -11.88 -3.64 -11.94
C SER A 38 -12.86 -3.95 -10.80
N PRO A 39 -12.56 -3.55 -9.55
CA PRO A 39 -13.49 -3.71 -8.43
C PRO A 39 -14.88 -3.11 -8.71
N ARG A 40 -14.92 -1.99 -9.46
CA ARG A 40 -16.16 -1.32 -9.86
C ARG A 40 -17.01 -2.18 -10.79
N GLU A 41 -16.39 -2.86 -11.77
CA GLU A 41 -17.07 -3.78 -12.68
C GLU A 41 -17.59 -5.00 -11.93
N LEU A 42 -16.75 -5.63 -11.10
CA LEU A 42 -17.13 -6.78 -10.28
C LEU A 42 -18.33 -6.45 -9.39
N TYR A 43 -18.29 -5.30 -8.70
CA TYR A 43 -19.39 -4.88 -7.84
C TYR A 43 -20.71 -4.70 -8.61
N LYS A 44 -20.65 -4.12 -9.81
CA LYS A 44 -21.85 -3.95 -10.67
C LYS A 44 -22.42 -5.27 -11.16
N GLU A 45 -21.57 -6.26 -11.41
CA GLU A 45 -21.97 -7.56 -11.94
C GLU A 45 -22.49 -8.53 -10.88
N GLY A 46 -21.90 -8.54 -9.69
CA GLY A 46 -22.23 -9.54 -8.65
C GLY A 46 -21.97 -9.10 -7.23
N GLY A 47 -21.76 -7.80 -6.97
CA GLY A 47 -21.58 -7.26 -5.63
C GLY A 47 -20.33 -7.77 -4.93
N PHE A 48 -20.39 -7.81 -3.62
CA PHE A 48 -19.25 -8.24 -2.79
C PHE A 48 -18.98 -9.76 -2.88
N ASP A 49 -19.95 -10.56 -3.24
CA ASP A 49 -19.74 -12.01 -3.44
C ASP A 49 -18.82 -12.26 -4.63
N LEU A 50 -19.03 -11.57 -5.76
CA LEU A 50 -18.15 -11.69 -6.92
C LEU A 50 -16.74 -11.14 -6.63
N ILE A 51 -16.62 -10.08 -5.82
CA ILE A 51 -15.31 -9.55 -5.36
C ILE A 51 -14.58 -10.58 -4.50
N ARG A 52 -15.29 -11.29 -3.63
CA ARG A 52 -14.71 -12.37 -2.83
C ARG A 52 -14.15 -13.48 -3.71
N ASP A 53 -14.96 -13.96 -4.66
CA ASP A 53 -14.57 -15.04 -5.57
C ASP A 53 -13.38 -14.64 -6.46
N ASP A 54 -13.39 -13.41 -6.97
CA ASP A 54 -12.28 -12.81 -7.74
C ASP A 54 -11.00 -12.72 -6.89
N THR A 55 -11.11 -12.34 -5.61
CA THR A 55 -9.98 -12.28 -4.69
C THR A 55 -9.37 -13.66 -4.45
N ILE A 56 -10.20 -14.68 -4.23
CA ILE A 56 -9.74 -16.07 -4.06
C ILE A 56 -9.01 -16.53 -5.33
N LYS A 57 -9.57 -16.29 -6.51
CA LYS A 57 -8.95 -16.64 -7.79
C LYS A 57 -7.60 -15.92 -8.00
N LYS A 58 -7.50 -14.64 -7.61
CA LYS A 58 -6.22 -13.90 -7.62
C LYS A 58 -5.18 -14.56 -6.71
N ASN A 59 -5.59 -14.93 -5.48
CA ASN A 59 -4.69 -15.60 -4.54
C ASN A 59 -4.09 -16.87 -5.15
N GLU A 60 -4.93 -17.75 -5.73
CA GLU A 60 -4.48 -19.00 -6.36
C GLU A 60 -3.44 -18.76 -7.47
N ILE A 61 -3.69 -17.77 -8.34
CA ILE A 61 -2.77 -17.46 -9.43
C ILE A 61 -1.46 -16.86 -8.89
N LEU A 62 -1.54 -15.92 -7.94
CA LEU A 62 -0.35 -15.27 -7.39
C LEU A 62 0.51 -16.25 -6.58
N GLU A 63 -0.09 -17.13 -5.80
CA GLU A 63 0.60 -18.21 -5.08
C GLU A 63 1.28 -19.19 -6.05
N GLY A 64 0.59 -19.58 -7.13
CA GLY A 64 1.15 -20.44 -8.17
C GLY A 64 2.36 -19.83 -8.88
N LEU A 65 2.50 -18.51 -8.86
CA LEU A 65 3.64 -17.75 -9.38
C LEU A 65 4.69 -17.42 -8.30
N HIS A 66 4.53 -17.93 -7.08
CA HIS A 66 5.38 -17.65 -5.93
C HIS A 66 5.44 -16.16 -5.54
N LEU A 67 4.43 -15.39 -5.89
CA LEU A 67 4.23 -14.06 -5.35
C LEU A 67 3.61 -14.17 -3.95
N ASN A 68 3.86 -13.18 -3.11
CA ASN A 68 3.39 -13.21 -1.72
C ASN A 68 2.78 -11.90 -1.25
N ILE A 69 2.82 -10.86 -2.08
CA ILE A 69 2.19 -9.56 -1.80
C ILE A 69 1.41 -9.09 -3.02
N ASN A 70 0.15 -8.71 -2.82
CA ASN A 70 -0.62 -7.92 -3.77
C ASN A 70 -0.75 -6.48 -3.28
N LEU A 71 -0.25 -5.52 -4.06
CA LEU A 71 -0.39 -4.08 -3.77
C LEU A 71 -1.81 -3.61 -4.14
N ALA A 72 -2.78 -4.12 -3.43
CA ALA A 72 -4.23 -3.91 -3.51
C ALA A 72 -4.84 -4.25 -2.14
N PRO A 73 -6.08 -3.87 -1.81
CA PRO A 73 -7.04 -3.10 -2.61
C PRO A 73 -6.77 -1.59 -2.62
N VAL A 74 -7.28 -0.91 -3.65
CA VAL A 74 -7.37 0.55 -3.68
C VAL A 74 -8.60 0.98 -2.90
N LEU A 75 -8.39 1.69 -1.79
CA LEU A 75 -9.44 2.13 -0.86
C LEU A 75 -9.80 3.61 -1.02
N ASP A 76 -9.16 4.27 -1.97
CA ASP A 76 -9.43 5.68 -2.26
C ASP A 76 -10.88 5.89 -2.70
N ILE A 77 -11.51 6.94 -2.17
CA ILE A 77 -12.88 7.32 -2.50
C ILE A 77 -12.87 8.26 -3.71
N SER A 78 -13.51 7.86 -4.79
CA SER A 78 -13.71 8.71 -5.96
C SER A 78 -14.97 8.34 -6.73
N ASN A 79 -15.82 9.36 -6.98
CA ASN A 79 -17.05 9.24 -7.76
C ASN A 79 -17.07 10.20 -8.96
N ASP A 80 -16.07 11.06 -9.13
CA ASP A 80 -15.94 11.95 -10.28
C ASP A 80 -15.02 11.32 -11.34
N PRO A 81 -15.49 11.08 -12.57
CA PRO A 81 -14.67 10.57 -13.66
C PRO A 81 -13.42 11.42 -13.99
N LYS A 82 -13.35 12.66 -13.51
CA LYS A 82 -12.19 13.55 -13.69
C LYS A 82 -11.07 13.29 -12.68
N ASP A 83 -11.36 12.61 -11.57
CA ASP A 83 -10.37 12.30 -10.56
C ASP A 83 -9.35 11.29 -11.11
N TYR A 84 -8.09 11.50 -10.83
CA TYR A 84 -7.01 10.59 -11.23
C TYR A 84 -7.27 9.14 -10.81
N ILE A 85 -7.76 8.95 -9.57
CA ILE A 85 -7.95 7.62 -8.99
C ILE A 85 -9.29 6.94 -9.38
N TYR A 86 -10.20 7.65 -10.06
CA TYR A 86 -11.56 7.19 -10.36
C TYR A 86 -11.63 5.79 -10.98
N SER A 87 -10.80 5.52 -12.00
CA SER A 87 -10.81 4.25 -12.74
C SER A 87 -10.27 3.07 -11.93
N ARG A 88 -9.59 3.34 -10.81
CA ARG A 88 -9.01 2.35 -9.89
C ARG A 88 -9.87 2.16 -8.65
N SER A 89 -10.67 3.17 -8.27
CA SER A 89 -11.54 3.11 -7.10
C SER A 89 -12.80 2.27 -7.37
N ILE A 90 -13.33 1.64 -6.32
CA ILE A 90 -14.59 0.89 -6.44
C ILE A 90 -15.79 1.80 -6.71
N GLY A 91 -15.72 3.09 -6.32
CA GLY A 91 -16.75 4.09 -6.59
C GLY A 91 -18.00 3.96 -5.72
N LEU A 92 -17.82 3.65 -4.47
CA LEU A 92 -18.87 3.54 -3.47
C LEU A 92 -18.70 4.59 -2.36
N SER A 93 -19.67 4.68 -1.45
CA SER A 93 -19.52 5.49 -0.24
C SER A 93 -18.37 4.98 0.63
N PRO A 94 -17.83 5.78 1.56
CA PRO A 94 -16.79 5.36 2.50
C PRO A 94 -17.15 4.06 3.24
N GLU A 95 -18.40 3.93 3.72
CA GLU A 95 -18.87 2.75 4.46
C GLU A 95 -18.87 1.49 3.57
N LEU A 96 -19.38 1.59 2.33
CA LEU A 96 -19.40 0.47 1.40
C LEU A 96 -18.02 0.13 0.85
N THR A 97 -17.14 1.14 0.66
CA THR A 97 -15.72 0.90 0.38
C THR A 97 -15.03 0.21 1.56
N GLY A 98 -15.48 0.49 2.79
CA GLY A 98 -15.06 -0.26 3.97
C GLY A 98 -15.49 -1.73 3.92
N VAL A 99 -16.70 -2.03 3.47
CA VAL A 99 -17.15 -3.42 3.24
C VAL A 99 -16.31 -4.09 2.15
N PHE A 100 -15.94 -3.36 1.08
CA PHE A 100 -15.02 -3.86 0.07
C PHE A 100 -13.66 -4.23 0.68
N ALA A 101 -13.08 -3.35 1.51
CA ALA A 101 -11.82 -3.64 2.21
C ALA A 101 -11.93 -4.92 3.05
N GLN A 102 -12.99 -5.05 3.85
CA GLN A 102 -13.26 -6.25 4.66
C GLN A 102 -13.38 -7.50 3.78
N THR A 103 -14.13 -7.42 2.68
CA THR A 103 -14.32 -8.56 1.76
C THR A 103 -13.01 -9.08 1.20
N VAL A 104 -12.13 -8.18 0.74
CA VAL A 104 -10.81 -8.57 0.21
C VAL A 104 -9.91 -9.16 1.29
N ILE A 105 -9.83 -8.51 2.45
CA ILE A 105 -8.99 -8.99 3.57
C ILE A 105 -9.50 -10.34 4.09
N ASP A 106 -10.80 -10.51 4.28
CA ASP A 106 -11.39 -11.76 4.76
C ASP A 106 -11.18 -12.92 3.76
N ALA A 107 -11.29 -12.64 2.45
CA ALA A 107 -11.04 -13.63 1.40
C ALA A 107 -9.57 -14.07 1.32
N SER A 108 -8.65 -13.29 1.90
CA SER A 108 -7.20 -13.56 1.87
C SER A 108 -6.67 -14.25 3.13
N LYS A 109 -7.50 -14.42 4.18
CA LYS A 109 -7.05 -14.94 5.49
C LYS A 109 -6.41 -16.33 5.43
N ASN A 110 -6.87 -17.17 4.52
CA ASN A 110 -6.36 -18.53 4.34
C ASN A 110 -5.34 -18.63 3.20
N SER A 111 -4.87 -17.51 2.68
CA SER A 111 -3.89 -17.40 1.60
C SER A 111 -2.53 -16.95 2.14
N LYS A 112 -1.46 -17.32 1.42
CA LYS A 112 -0.11 -16.79 1.65
C LYS A 112 0.10 -15.38 1.07
N ILE A 113 -0.91 -14.85 0.35
CA ILE A 113 -0.84 -13.51 -0.22
C ILE A 113 -1.24 -12.47 0.83
N SER A 114 -0.33 -11.55 1.13
CA SER A 114 -0.65 -10.35 1.91
C SER A 114 -1.16 -9.26 0.99
N TYR A 115 -2.27 -8.63 1.38
CA TYR A 115 -2.84 -7.49 0.67
C TYR A 115 -2.39 -6.17 1.31
N VAL A 116 -2.04 -5.20 0.47
CA VAL A 116 -1.59 -3.86 0.89
C VAL A 116 -2.67 -2.84 0.57
N MET A 117 -3.38 -2.39 1.58
CA MET A 117 -4.42 -1.36 1.46
C MET A 117 -3.80 -0.02 1.06
N LYS A 118 -4.32 0.64 0.03
CA LYS A 118 -3.74 1.86 -0.53
C LYS A 118 -4.79 2.84 -1.07
N HIS A 119 -4.47 4.11 -1.10
CA HIS A 119 -3.23 4.83 -0.74
C HIS A 119 -3.50 5.71 0.49
N TYR A 120 -3.09 5.29 1.66
CA TYR A 120 -3.34 6.05 2.90
C TYR A 120 -2.69 7.45 2.84
N PRO A 121 -3.34 8.52 3.32
CA PRO A 121 -4.66 8.58 3.96
C PRO A 121 -5.84 8.76 2.98
N GLY A 122 -5.64 8.60 1.70
CA GLY A 122 -6.61 8.74 0.61
C GLY A 122 -6.20 9.82 -0.37
N TYR A 123 -6.42 9.56 -1.66
CA TYR A 123 -6.12 10.53 -2.73
C TYR A 123 -7.12 11.70 -2.75
N GLY A 124 -8.36 11.47 -2.33
CA GLY A 124 -9.43 12.46 -2.46
C GLY A 124 -9.60 12.92 -3.92
N LYS A 125 -9.82 14.21 -4.09
CA LYS A 125 -9.90 14.88 -5.41
C LYS A 125 -8.53 15.35 -5.93
N ASN A 126 -7.45 14.82 -5.39
CA ASN A 126 -6.11 15.30 -5.65
C ASN A 126 -5.56 14.83 -7.00
N SER A 127 -4.55 15.55 -7.47
CA SER A 127 -3.85 15.26 -8.71
C SER A 127 -2.92 14.04 -8.56
N ASP A 128 -2.49 13.52 -9.70
CA ASP A 128 -1.58 12.39 -9.83
C ASP A 128 -0.19 12.71 -9.22
N THR A 129 0.12 12.10 -8.08
CA THR A 129 1.42 12.24 -7.39
C THR A 129 2.60 11.66 -8.16
N HIS A 130 2.35 10.88 -9.22
CA HIS A 130 3.41 10.45 -10.14
C HIS A 130 4.02 11.63 -10.92
N LYS A 131 3.27 12.71 -11.09
CA LYS A 131 3.67 13.87 -11.91
C LYS A 131 4.18 15.03 -11.09
N SER A 132 3.57 15.30 -9.95
CA SER A 132 3.87 16.49 -9.14
C SER A 132 3.40 16.35 -7.70
N ARG A 133 3.80 17.30 -6.87
CA ARG A 133 3.26 17.44 -5.51
C ARG A 133 1.75 17.66 -5.57
N SER A 134 1.03 17.04 -4.66
CA SER A 134 -0.41 17.15 -4.51
C SER A 134 -0.74 17.60 -3.09
N LEU A 135 -1.46 18.71 -2.99
CA LEU A 135 -1.89 19.30 -1.72
C LEU A 135 -3.37 19.01 -1.52
N ASP A 136 -3.69 18.31 -0.44
CA ASP A 136 -5.04 18.05 0.00
C ASP A 136 -5.43 19.05 1.08
N THR A 137 -6.34 19.96 0.73
CA THR A 137 -6.82 21.06 1.60
C THR A 137 -8.15 20.75 2.27
N ARG A 138 -8.61 19.50 2.20
CA ARG A 138 -9.86 19.08 2.82
C ARG A 138 -9.79 19.17 4.34
N SER A 139 -10.97 19.36 4.95
CA SER A 139 -11.10 19.37 6.41
C SER A 139 -10.75 18.01 7.02
N MET A 140 -10.43 17.99 8.32
CA MET A 140 -10.18 16.75 9.04
C MET A 140 -11.38 15.80 9.00
N GLU A 141 -12.62 16.32 9.05
CA GLU A 141 -13.86 15.53 8.95
C GLU A 141 -13.94 14.79 7.59
N GLU A 142 -13.59 15.46 6.49
CA GLU A 142 -13.55 14.83 5.16
C GLU A 142 -12.45 13.77 5.08
N ILE A 143 -11.28 14.01 5.67
CA ILE A 143 -10.20 13.02 5.75
C ILE A 143 -10.63 11.82 6.58
N GLU A 144 -11.25 12.01 7.73
CA GLU A 144 -11.75 10.93 8.58
C GLU A 144 -12.80 10.07 7.87
N SER A 145 -13.64 10.69 7.04
CA SER A 145 -14.57 9.94 6.17
C SER A 145 -13.83 9.00 5.20
N ASP A 146 -12.78 9.49 4.53
CA ASP A 146 -11.95 8.68 3.62
C ASP A 146 -11.12 7.61 4.35
N LEU A 147 -10.93 7.74 5.66
CA LEU A 147 -10.24 6.75 6.49
C LEU A 147 -11.14 5.59 6.97
N ILE A 148 -12.46 5.68 6.81
CA ILE A 148 -13.39 4.59 7.15
C ILE A 148 -12.99 3.26 6.48
N PRO A 149 -12.68 3.19 5.16
CA PRO A 149 -12.25 1.96 4.51
C PRO A 149 -10.99 1.36 5.12
N PHE A 150 -10.00 2.19 5.45
CA PHE A 150 -8.77 1.73 6.11
C PHE A 150 -9.07 1.17 7.50
N SER A 151 -9.89 1.88 8.30
CA SER A 151 -10.31 1.42 9.63
C SER A 151 -10.99 0.06 9.57
N LYS A 152 -11.89 -0.15 8.60
CA LYS A 152 -12.58 -1.43 8.38
C LYS A 152 -11.63 -2.55 7.96
N GLY A 153 -10.69 -2.26 7.03
CA GLY A 153 -9.67 -3.22 6.64
C GLY A 153 -8.73 -3.59 7.80
N ILE A 154 -8.34 -2.64 8.65
CA ILE A 154 -7.56 -2.87 9.87
C ILE A 154 -8.33 -3.80 10.84
N GLN A 155 -9.62 -3.52 11.07
CA GLN A 155 -10.47 -4.33 11.94
C GLN A 155 -10.65 -5.76 11.43
N SER A 156 -10.60 -5.97 10.11
CA SER A 156 -10.61 -7.29 9.49
C SER A 156 -9.26 -8.02 9.53
N GLY A 157 -8.22 -7.39 10.09
CA GLY A 157 -6.88 -7.97 10.21
C GLY A 157 -5.96 -7.66 9.04
N GLY A 158 -6.19 -6.56 8.33
CA GLY A 158 -5.28 -6.09 7.26
C GLY A 158 -3.84 -5.95 7.76
N GLU A 159 -2.89 -6.54 7.03
CA GLU A 159 -1.50 -6.70 7.46
C GLU A 159 -0.58 -5.57 7.00
N ALA A 160 -0.93 -4.89 5.90
CA ALA A 160 -0.08 -3.86 5.33
C ALA A 160 -0.90 -2.68 4.76
N ILE A 161 -0.30 -1.49 4.85
CA ILE A 161 -0.84 -0.24 4.30
C ILE A 161 0.27 0.45 3.51
N MET A 162 -0.06 0.91 2.29
CA MET A 162 0.80 1.79 1.50
C MET A 162 0.43 3.25 1.76
N ILE A 163 1.44 4.04 2.14
CA ILE A 163 1.27 5.46 2.40
C ILE A 163 1.64 6.30 1.16
N SER A 164 0.76 7.23 0.80
CA SER A 164 0.90 8.08 -0.38
C SER A 164 1.91 9.23 -0.18
N HIS A 165 2.19 9.97 -1.26
CA HIS A 165 2.98 11.20 -1.22
C HIS A 165 2.14 12.47 -1.27
N ASN A 166 0.84 12.39 -0.96
CA ASN A 166 0.01 13.58 -0.82
C ASN A 166 0.43 14.37 0.42
N ILE A 167 0.42 15.70 0.32
CA ILE A 167 0.47 16.59 1.47
C ILE A 167 -0.95 16.78 1.94
N VAL A 168 -1.28 16.33 3.14
CA VAL A 168 -2.62 16.42 3.73
C VAL A 168 -2.59 17.51 4.79
N GLU A 169 -3.04 18.71 4.42
CA GLU A 169 -2.92 19.93 5.23
C GLU A 169 -3.51 19.76 6.63
N ALA A 170 -4.64 19.06 6.75
CA ALA A 170 -5.29 18.79 8.03
C ALA A 170 -4.45 17.92 9.01
N LEU A 171 -3.45 17.19 8.52
CA LEU A 171 -2.56 16.35 9.32
C LEU A 171 -1.13 16.91 9.38
N ASP A 172 -0.61 17.40 8.25
CA ASP A 172 0.74 17.98 8.12
C ASP A 172 0.81 18.79 6.83
N SER A 173 0.89 20.11 6.96
CA SER A 173 0.91 21.05 5.83
C SER A 173 2.25 21.10 5.10
N ASP A 174 3.32 20.60 5.71
CA ASP A 174 4.69 20.79 5.23
C ASP A 174 5.25 19.54 4.53
N ASN A 175 4.80 18.36 4.94
CA ASN A 175 5.41 17.10 4.50
C ASN A 175 4.39 16.20 3.79
N PRO A 176 4.81 15.51 2.71
CA PRO A 176 4.05 14.37 2.18
C PRO A 176 3.77 13.34 3.25
N ALA A 177 2.60 12.69 3.20
CA ALA A 177 2.17 11.70 4.20
C ALA A 177 3.25 10.63 4.46
N SER A 178 3.97 10.20 3.43
CA SER A 178 5.05 9.20 3.52
C SER A 178 6.25 9.60 4.39
N ILE A 179 6.45 10.90 4.63
CA ILE A 179 7.52 11.42 5.52
C ILE A 179 6.97 12.27 6.67
N SER A 180 5.68 12.24 6.89
CA SER A 180 4.98 12.97 7.95
C SER A 180 4.84 12.11 9.20
N ILE A 181 5.47 12.53 10.28
CA ILE A 181 5.32 11.90 11.60
C ILE A 181 3.86 11.98 12.08
N SER A 182 3.17 13.09 11.78
CA SER A 182 1.76 13.27 12.17
C SER A 182 0.84 12.27 11.50
N ASN A 183 1.02 12.03 10.18
CA ASN A 183 0.25 11.01 9.45
C ASN A 183 0.52 9.60 10.01
N HIS A 184 1.77 9.24 10.29
CA HIS A 184 2.11 7.94 10.89
C HIS A 184 1.55 7.80 12.31
N ASN A 185 1.62 8.85 13.12
CA ASN A 185 1.04 8.85 14.46
C ASN A 185 -0.50 8.68 14.42
N TYR A 186 -1.18 9.33 13.48
CA TYR A 186 -2.61 9.16 13.30
C TYR A 186 -2.94 7.70 12.94
N LEU A 187 -2.23 7.13 11.97
CA LEU A 187 -2.37 5.73 11.57
C LEU A 187 -2.14 4.76 12.74
N ARG A 188 -1.06 4.98 13.53
CA ARG A 188 -0.67 4.09 14.62
C ARG A 188 -1.53 4.24 15.87
N ASN A 189 -1.85 5.48 16.25
CA ASN A 189 -2.45 5.78 17.55
C ASN A 189 -3.96 5.96 17.47
N THR A 190 -4.48 6.57 16.39
CA THR A 190 -5.92 6.82 16.22
C THR A 190 -6.61 5.65 15.53
N LEU A 191 -6.06 5.16 14.40
CA LEU A 191 -6.62 3.98 13.72
C LEU A 191 -6.15 2.65 14.32
N GLY A 192 -5.17 2.66 15.21
CA GLY A 192 -4.70 1.47 15.93
C GLY A 192 -3.92 0.48 15.05
N PHE A 193 -3.44 0.87 13.88
CA PHE A 193 -2.74 -0.03 12.95
C PHE A 193 -1.38 -0.49 13.50
N ARG A 194 -1.13 -1.79 13.52
CA ARG A 194 0.11 -2.41 14.00
C ARG A 194 0.87 -3.18 12.92
N GLY A 195 0.29 -3.33 11.74
CA GLY A 195 0.89 -4.01 10.59
C GLY A 195 2.01 -3.22 9.92
N MET A 196 2.41 -3.66 8.72
CA MET A 196 3.49 -3.06 7.93
C MET A 196 3.05 -1.77 7.26
N VAL A 197 3.84 -0.70 7.39
CA VAL A 197 3.68 0.53 6.61
C VAL A 197 4.71 0.56 5.50
N ILE A 198 4.24 0.67 4.27
CA ILE A 198 5.04 0.62 3.05
C ILE A 198 4.90 1.98 2.36
N THR A 199 5.98 2.60 1.90
CA THR A 199 5.86 3.82 1.10
C THR A 199 5.32 3.52 -0.29
N ASP A 200 4.62 4.46 -0.91
CA ASP A 200 4.57 4.50 -2.37
C ASP A 200 5.98 4.75 -2.92
N ALA A 201 6.17 4.67 -4.24
CA ALA A 201 7.50 4.70 -4.84
C ALA A 201 8.22 6.04 -4.60
N LEU A 202 9.35 6.01 -3.88
CA LEU A 202 10.11 7.21 -3.45
C LEU A 202 10.66 8.05 -4.61
N ASN A 203 10.59 7.55 -5.83
CA ASN A 203 11.04 8.27 -7.04
C ASN A 203 9.89 8.86 -7.86
N MET A 204 8.71 9.09 -7.26
CA MET A 204 7.59 9.77 -7.89
C MET A 204 7.80 11.28 -7.96
N GLY A 205 7.11 11.96 -8.89
CA GLY A 205 7.22 13.41 -9.05
C GLY A 205 6.88 14.22 -7.79
N ALA A 206 5.97 13.70 -6.95
CA ALA A 206 5.61 14.34 -5.68
C ALA A 206 6.78 14.43 -4.67
N THR A 207 7.79 13.61 -4.81
CA THR A 207 8.98 13.57 -3.94
C THR A 207 10.19 14.28 -4.52
N GLU A 208 10.07 14.82 -5.74
CA GLU A 208 11.17 15.51 -6.44
C GLU A 208 11.70 16.69 -5.62
N GLY A 209 13.02 16.79 -5.50
CA GLY A 209 13.70 17.83 -4.72
C GLY A 209 13.68 17.61 -3.20
N ILE A 210 13.14 16.50 -2.70
CA ILE A 210 13.24 16.15 -1.27
C ILE A 210 14.50 15.31 -1.05
N GLU A 211 15.51 15.92 -0.47
CA GLU A 211 16.74 15.22 -0.12
C GLU A 211 16.54 14.15 0.97
N ASN A 212 17.32 13.06 0.87
CA ASN A 212 17.35 11.99 1.87
C ASN A 212 15.98 11.33 2.13
N MET A 213 15.15 11.15 1.09
CA MET A 213 13.81 10.58 1.17
C MET A 213 13.80 9.24 1.93
N GLY A 214 14.78 8.35 1.65
CA GLY A 214 14.87 7.05 2.33
C GLY A 214 14.99 7.18 3.85
N ILE A 215 15.88 8.05 4.35
CA ILE A 215 16.05 8.29 5.79
C ILE A 215 14.80 8.94 6.38
N LYS A 216 14.27 9.99 5.73
CA LYS A 216 13.07 10.70 6.18
C LYS A 216 11.88 9.74 6.29
N SER A 217 11.70 8.88 5.29
CA SER A 217 10.63 7.88 5.31
C SER A 217 10.77 6.88 6.45
N LEU A 218 11.99 6.38 6.72
CA LEU A 218 12.22 5.46 7.84
C LEU A 218 11.93 6.11 9.19
N VAL A 219 12.48 7.30 9.43
CA VAL A 219 12.31 7.97 10.75
C VAL A 219 10.89 8.46 10.98
N SER A 220 10.10 8.63 9.91
CA SER A 220 8.67 8.99 10.02
C SER A 220 7.79 7.79 10.40
N GLY A 221 8.26 6.54 10.26
CA GLY A 221 7.53 5.36 10.71
C GLY A 221 7.18 4.32 9.65
N ASN A 222 7.76 4.42 8.44
CA ASN A 222 7.63 3.37 7.43
C ASN A 222 8.51 2.16 7.79
N ASP A 223 7.99 0.98 7.53
CA ASP A 223 8.68 -0.29 7.76
C ASP A 223 9.42 -0.77 6.49
N ILE A 224 8.87 -0.47 5.30
CA ILE A 224 9.41 -0.87 4.00
C ILE A 224 9.39 0.33 3.05
N LEU A 225 10.47 0.50 2.29
CA LEU A 225 10.60 1.56 1.29
C LEU A 225 10.53 0.96 -0.12
N VAL A 226 9.69 1.53 -0.98
CA VAL A 226 9.63 1.20 -2.41
C VAL A 226 10.47 2.22 -3.18
N THR A 227 11.55 1.77 -3.83
CA THR A 227 12.45 2.67 -4.56
C THR A 227 13.10 2.00 -5.76
N LYS A 228 13.37 2.76 -6.81
CA LYS A 228 14.22 2.35 -7.94
C LYS A 228 15.71 2.53 -7.64
N ASN A 229 16.04 3.45 -6.72
CA ASN A 229 17.40 3.85 -6.39
C ASN A 229 17.93 3.11 -5.15
N TYR A 230 17.55 1.84 -4.97
CA TYR A 230 17.79 1.09 -3.73
C TYR A 230 19.25 1.09 -3.26
N LYS A 231 20.22 1.08 -4.19
CA LYS A 231 21.64 1.11 -3.82
C LYS A 231 22.04 2.42 -3.16
N GLU A 232 21.59 3.53 -3.70
CA GLU A 232 21.80 4.86 -3.16
C GLU A 232 21.09 5.04 -1.82
N ASP A 233 19.82 4.66 -1.74
CA ASP A 233 19.04 4.74 -0.52
C ASP A 233 19.65 3.90 0.62
N ILE A 234 20.14 2.68 0.33
CA ILE A 234 20.84 1.84 1.31
C ILE A 234 22.10 2.54 1.81
N ASN A 235 22.92 3.11 0.90
CA ASN A 235 24.14 3.81 1.29
C ASN A 235 23.82 5.04 2.15
N ASN A 236 22.83 5.83 1.77
CA ASN A 236 22.38 6.99 2.54
C ASN A 236 21.88 6.61 3.93
N ILE A 237 21.13 5.50 4.06
CA ILE A 237 20.67 4.98 5.35
C ILE A 237 21.86 4.52 6.21
N LEU A 238 22.83 3.80 5.64
CA LEU A 238 24.04 3.38 6.37
C LEU A 238 24.88 4.57 6.84
N GLU A 239 25.00 5.59 6.00
CA GLU A 239 25.66 6.85 6.36
C GLU A 239 24.89 7.57 7.47
N GLY A 240 23.54 7.63 7.36
CA GLY A 240 22.67 8.17 8.41
C GLY A 240 22.81 7.46 9.74
N VAL A 241 22.98 6.14 9.73
CA VAL A 241 23.30 5.37 10.94
C VAL A 241 24.66 5.75 11.51
N SER A 242 25.69 5.88 10.66
CA SER A 242 27.05 6.25 11.09
C SER A 242 27.11 7.66 11.70
N LYS A 243 26.29 8.57 11.21
CA LYS A 243 26.13 9.96 11.69
C LYS A 243 25.17 10.09 12.87
N GLY A 244 24.54 9.00 13.33
CA GLY A 244 23.59 9.03 14.43
C GLY A 244 22.20 9.62 14.08
N GLN A 245 21.90 9.84 12.81
CA GLN A 245 20.60 10.32 12.36
C GLN A 245 19.51 9.24 12.48
N VAL A 246 19.91 7.97 12.35
CA VAL A 246 19.04 6.79 12.53
C VAL A 246 19.76 5.81 13.46
N SER A 247 19.07 5.33 14.48
CA SER A 247 19.64 4.38 15.41
C SER A 247 19.74 2.98 14.77
N SER A 248 20.90 2.31 14.91
CA SER A 248 21.07 0.93 14.46
C SER A 248 20.10 -0.04 15.15
N LYS A 249 19.70 0.26 16.39
CA LYS A 249 18.68 -0.49 17.12
C LYS A 249 17.31 -0.38 16.43
N TYR A 250 16.97 0.80 15.93
CA TYR A 250 15.73 1.03 15.19
C TYR A 250 15.71 0.22 13.87
N ILE A 251 16.78 0.27 13.08
CA ILE A 251 16.90 -0.52 11.86
C ILE A 251 16.75 -2.03 12.13
N ARG A 252 17.37 -2.52 13.21
CA ARG A 252 17.21 -3.93 13.63
C ARG A 252 15.77 -4.26 13.98
N ALA A 253 15.06 -3.37 14.68
CA ALA A 253 13.66 -3.57 15.03
C ALA A 253 12.77 -3.65 13.77
N LEU A 254 12.99 -2.81 12.76
CA LEU A 254 12.30 -2.88 11.47
C LEU A 254 12.60 -4.21 10.75
N ALA A 255 13.87 -4.63 10.73
CA ALA A 255 14.26 -5.90 10.11
C ALA A 255 13.60 -7.10 10.81
N ILE A 256 13.52 -7.11 12.13
CA ILE A 256 12.81 -8.15 12.90
C ILE A 256 11.34 -8.19 12.52
N LYS A 257 10.68 -7.04 12.47
CA LYS A 257 9.27 -6.93 12.07
C LYS A 257 9.00 -7.52 10.67
N VAL A 258 9.90 -7.25 9.72
CA VAL A 258 9.81 -7.84 8.36
C VAL A 258 10.02 -9.35 8.39
N ILE A 259 10.96 -9.84 9.22
CA ILE A 259 11.21 -11.29 9.38
C ILE A 259 10.00 -11.97 10.01
N GLU A 260 9.42 -11.39 11.07
CA GLU A 260 8.19 -11.90 11.70
C GLU A 260 7.03 -11.98 10.71
N TRP A 261 6.88 -10.98 9.84
CA TRP A 261 5.89 -11.02 8.77
C TRP A 261 6.15 -12.16 7.77
N LYS A 262 7.41 -12.38 7.37
CA LYS A 262 7.78 -13.53 6.52
C LYS A 262 7.49 -14.87 7.17
N ILE A 263 7.77 -15.01 8.47
CA ILE A 263 7.45 -16.22 9.25
C ILE A 263 5.93 -16.46 9.28
N SER A 264 5.13 -15.42 9.52
CA SER A 264 3.66 -15.54 9.55
C SER A 264 3.06 -15.99 8.21
N LYS A 265 3.80 -15.81 7.12
CA LYS A 265 3.44 -16.25 5.76
C LYS A 265 4.13 -17.55 5.33
N GLU A 266 4.81 -18.21 6.24
CA GLU A 266 5.56 -19.46 5.95
C GLU A 266 6.58 -19.31 4.81
N LEU A 267 7.20 -18.14 4.69
CA LEU A 267 8.23 -17.87 3.68
C LEU A 267 9.63 -18.26 4.16
N ILE A 268 9.81 -18.37 5.47
CA ILE A 268 11.06 -18.78 6.14
C ILE A 268 10.73 -19.54 7.41
#